data_41899ec559d440a734382e574a7cf309
#
_entry.id   41899ec559d440a734382e574a7cf309
#
_cell.length_a   1.000
_cell.length_b   1.000
_cell.length_c   1.000
_cell.angle_alpha   90.00
_cell.angle_beta   90.00
_cell.angle_gamma   90.00
#
_symmetry.space_group_name_H-M   'P 1'
#
loop_
_entity.id
_entity.type
_entity.pdbx_description
1 polymer ?
#
loop_
_entity_poly.entity_id
_entity_poly.type
_entity_poly.pdbx_seq_one_letter_code
_entity_poly.pdbx_strand_id
1 'polypeptide(L)'
;MERVHVYIRGLVQGVFFRYHLQKLAKKLGVRGWVRNLPDGRVEVVMEGGKEALEQMLDFCRRGPPGAVVEGVEAEWGKAEGQFRDFEVRY
;
A
#
# COMPACT_ATOMS: atom_id res chain seq x y z
N MET A 1 -13.78 5.65 -9.35
CA MET A 1 -12.73 5.10 -8.49
C MET A 1 -11.46 4.83 -9.29
N GLU A 2 -10.33 4.89 -8.64
CA GLU A 2 -9.04 4.70 -9.27
C GLU A 2 -8.31 3.52 -8.66
N ARG A 3 -7.24 3.10 -9.33
CA ARG A 3 -6.36 2.03 -8.89
C ARG A 3 -4.94 2.55 -8.92
N VAL A 4 -4.15 2.17 -7.94
CA VAL A 4 -2.72 2.44 -7.93
C VAL A 4 -1.95 1.19 -7.54
N HIS A 5 -0.90 0.89 -8.30
CA HIS A 5 0.01 -0.23 -8.04
C HIS A 5 1.32 0.35 -7.54
N VAL A 6 1.76 -0.07 -6.37
CA VAL A 6 2.87 0.58 -5.67
C VAL A 6 3.94 -0.43 -5.32
N TYR A 7 5.20 -0.07 -5.56
CA TYR A 7 6.36 -0.78 -5.06
C TYR A 7 7.13 0.13 -4.11
N ILE A 8 7.44 -0.37 -2.93
CA ILE A 8 8.13 0.38 -1.89
C ILE A 8 9.43 -0.33 -1.59
N ARG A 9 10.56 0.39 -1.66
CA ARG A 9 11.87 -0.18 -1.35
C ARG A 9 12.54 0.54 -0.20
N GLY A 10 13.44 -0.17 0.45
CA GLY A 10 14.17 0.30 1.61
C GLY A 10 14.08 -0.71 2.74
N LEU A 11 14.22 -0.25 3.97
CA LEU A 11 14.02 -1.08 5.16
C LEU A 11 12.52 -1.05 5.47
N VAL A 12 11.76 -1.90 4.77
CA VAL A 12 10.30 -1.87 4.79
C VAL A 12 9.65 -3.19 5.18
N GLN A 13 10.45 -4.26 5.34
CA GLN A 13 9.96 -5.54 5.86
C GLN A 13 10.40 -5.72 7.31
N GLY A 14 9.58 -6.45 8.10
CA GLY A 14 9.88 -6.67 9.51
C GLY A 14 9.61 -5.47 10.41
N VAL A 15 8.90 -4.47 9.92
CA VAL A 15 8.58 -3.23 10.65
C VAL A 15 7.08 -2.97 10.72
N PHE A 16 6.28 -4.01 10.54
CA PHE A 16 4.81 -3.94 10.55
C PHE A 16 4.21 -3.05 9.47
N PHE A 17 4.89 -2.88 8.36
CA PHE A 17 4.42 -2.04 7.26
C PHE A 17 3.06 -2.52 6.75
N ARG A 18 2.93 -3.82 6.52
CA ARG A 18 1.69 -4.42 6.01
C ARG A 18 0.52 -4.22 6.99
N TYR A 19 0.78 -4.38 8.28
CA TYR A 19 -0.23 -4.21 9.32
C TYR A 19 -0.77 -2.79 9.34
N HIS A 20 0.13 -1.81 9.38
CA HIS A 20 -0.27 -0.40 9.43
C HIS A 20 -0.99 0.02 8.16
N LEU A 21 -0.55 -0.48 7.02
CA LEU A 21 -1.16 -0.15 5.74
C LEU A 21 -2.60 -0.70 5.68
N GLN A 22 -2.80 -1.94 6.12
CA GLN A 22 -4.13 -2.53 6.18
C GLN A 22 -5.06 -1.74 7.10
N LYS A 23 -4.55 -1.34 8.25
CA LYS A 23 -5.32 -0.58 9.22
C LYS A 23 -5.78 0.76 8.63
N LEU A 24 -4.88 1.46 7.97
CA LEU A 24 -5.20 2.73 7.33
C LEU A 24 -6.18 2.53 6.17
N ALA A 25 -5.99 1.50 5.36
CA ALA A 25 -6.88 1.20 4.24
C ALA A 25 -8.31 0.97 4.71
N LYS A 26 -8.48 0.21 5.77
CA LYS A 26 -9.83 -0.04 6.33
C LYS A 26 -10.47 1.24 6.85
N LYS A 27 -9.68 2.10 7.47
CA LYS A 27 -10.17 3.40 7.95
C LYS A 27 -10.64 4.29 6.81
N LEU A 28 -9.95 4.25 5.68
CA LEU A 28 -10.22 5.12 4.52
C LEU A 28 -11.18 4.49 3.50
N GLY A 29 -11.58 3.24 3.72
CA GLY A 29 -12.43 2.53 2.75
C GLY A 29 -11.69 2.10 1.50
N VAL A 30 -10.38 1.97 1.56
CA VAL A 30 -9.55 1.51 0.44
C VAL A 30 -9.53 -0.02 0.42
N ARG A 31 -9.60 -0.58 -0.78
CA ARG A 31 -9.60 -2.04 -1.00
C ARG A 31 -8.38 -2.43 -1.80
N GLY A 32 -7.95 -3.66 -1.64
CA GLY A 32 -6.80 -4.19 -2.35
C GLY A 32 -6.01 -5.16 -1.52
N TRP A 33 -4.68 -5.14 -1.68
CA TRP A 33 -3.81 -6.05 -0.92
C TRP A 33 -2.39 -5.49 -0.83
N VAL A 34 -1.65 -6.01 0.14
CA VAL A 34 -0.24 -5.71 0.36
C VAL A 34 0.51 -6.99 0.64
N ARG A 35 1.73 -7.10 0.10
CA ARG A 35 2.60 -8.25 0.36
C ARG A 35 4.06 -7.84 0.36
N ASN A 36 4.86 -8.64 1.04
CA ASN A 36 6.32 -8.56 0.96
C ASN A 36 6.79 -9.32 -0.28
N LEU A 37 7.78 -8.78 -0.97
CA LEU A 37 8.42 -9.46 -2.09
C LEU A 37 9.73 -10.11 -1.62
N PRO A 38 10.19 -11.17 -2.32
CA PRO A 38 11.44 -11.85 -1.94
C PRO A 38 12.68 -10.96 -1.99
N ASP A 39 12.65 -9.89 -2.78
CA ASP A 39 13.78 -8.97 -2.92
C ASP A 39 13.82 -7.87 -1.86
N GLY A 40 12.90 -7.91 -0.89
CA GLY A 40 12.88 -6.95 0.21
C GLY A 40 11.89 -5.80 0.03
N ARG A 41 11.31 -5.65 -1.16
CA ARG A 41 10.31 -4.60 -1.39
C ARG A 41 8.96 -5.01 -0.81
N VAL A 42 8.10 -4.00 -0.65
CA VAL A 42 6.68 -4.19 -0.35
C VAL A 42 5.89 -3.80 -1.59
N GLU A 43 4.95 -4.64 -1.98
CA GLU A 43 4.07 -4.39 -3.13
C GLU A 43 2.64 -4.18 -2.65
N VAL A 44 1.96 -3.17 -3.20
CA VAL A 44 0.58 -2.83 -2.83
C VAL A 44 -0.22 -2.60 -4.11
N VAL A 45 -1.43 -3.14 -4.14
CA VAL A 45 -2.42 -2.78 -5.15
C VAL A 45 -3.64 -2.27 -4.40
N MET A 46 -4.08 -1.06 -4.75
CA MET A 46 -5.15 -0.38 -4.02
C MET A 46 -6.17 0.21 -4.97
N GLU A 47 -7.44 0.16 -4.56
CA GLU A 47 -8.53 0.81 -5.28
C GLU A 47 -9.37 1.63 -4.30
N GLY A 48 -9.80 2.81 -4.75
CA GLY A 48 -10.61 3.69 -3.93
C GLY A 48 -10.71 5.08 -4.56
N GLY A 49 -11.24 6.02 -3.80
CA GLY A 49 -11.27 7.42 -4.21
C GLY A 49 -9.87 8.00 -4.25
N LYS A 50 -9.67 8.96 -5.13
CA LYS A 50 -8.34 9.54 -5.34
C LYS A 50 -7.72 10.11 -4.06
N GLU A 51 -8.51 10.84 -3.27
CA GLU A 51 -8.00 11.43 -2.03
C GLU A 51 -7.56 10.37 -1.03
N ALA A 52 -8.34 9.30 -0.90
CA ALA A 52 -7.99 8.20 -0.01
C ALA A 52 -6.70 7.51 -0.48
N LEU A 53 -6.57 7.28 -1.78
CA LEU A 53 -5.35 6.67 -2.33
C LEU A 53 -4.13 7.57 -2.15
N GLU A 54 -4.30 8.89 -2.26
CA GLU A 54 -3.21 9.82 -2.01
C GLU A 54 -2.75 9.79 -0.55
N GLN A 55 -3.68 9.64 0.39
CA GLN A 55 -3.32 9.46 1.80
C GLN A 55 -2.57 8.15 2.03
N MET A 56 -2.99 7.07 1.35
CA MET A 56 -2.27 5.80 1.41
C MET A 56 -0.85 5.94 0.87
N LEU A 57 -0.68 6.66 -0.24
CA LEU A 57 0.65 6.90 -0.82
C LEU A 57 1.54 7.75 0.09
N ASP A 58 0.97 8.75 0.75
CA ASP A 58 1.72 9.54 1.73
C ASP A 58 2.25 8.65 2.85
N PHE A 59 1.44 7.72 3.32
CA PHE A 59 1.89 6.76 4.32
C PHE A 59 2.99 5.86 3.76
N CYS A 60 2.85 5.39 2.51
CA CYS A 60 3.87 4.55 1.88
C CYS A 60 5.22 5.27 1.80
N ARG A 61 5.21 6.57 1.52
CA ARG A 61 6.45 7.36 1.44
C ARG A 61 7.09 7.58 2.81
N ARG A 62 6.28 7.72 3.84
CA ARG A 62 6.76 7.95 5.20
C ARG A 62 7.12 6.65 5.90
N GLY A 63 6.28 5.64 5.75
CA GLY A 63 6.38 4.38 6.45
C GLY A 63 6.01 4.46 7.93
N PRO A 64 5.84 3.30 8.58
CA PRO A 64 5.64 3.24 10.02
C PRO A 64 6.94 3.51 10.77
N PRO A 65 6.87 3.71 12.10
CA PRO A 65 8.09 3.83 12.91
C PRO A 65 8.99 2.62 12.71
N GLY A 66 10.28 2.87 12.53
CA GLY A 66 11.28 1.83 12.28
C GLY A 66 11.52 1.54 10.80
N ALA A 67 10.68 2.01 9.92
CA ALA A 67 10.90 1.86 8.48
C ALA A 67 11.82 2.97 7.97
N VAL A 68 12.60 2.63 6.93
CA VAL A 68 13.35 3.61 6.15
C VAL A 68 12.92 3.42 4.69
N VAL A 69 12.15 4.35 4.17
CA VAL A 69 11.65 4.29 2.80
C VAL A 69 12.66 5.00 1.90
N GLU A 70 13.27 4.26 0.98
CA GLU A 70 14.25 4.80 0.04
C GLU A 70 13.62 5.23 -1.28
N GLY A 71 12.50 4.62 -1.65
CA GLY A 71 11.81 4.98 -2.86
C GLY A 71 10.43 4.35 -2.94
N VAL A 72 9.54 5.03 -3.65
CA VAL A 72 8.18 4.56 -3.91
C VAL A 72 7.91 4.75 -5.40
N GLU A 73 7.50 3.67 -6.07
CA GLU A 73 7.05 3.71 -7.45
C GLU A 73 5.56 3.48 -7.46
N ALA A 74 4.81 4.40 -8.08
CA ALA A 74 3.35 4.29 -8.13
C ALA A 74 2.88 4.42 -9.57
N GLU A 75 2.00 3.50 -9.97
CA GLU A 75 1.40 3.50 -11.30
C GLU A 75 -0.11 3.55 -11.15
N TRP A 76 -0.71 4.62 -11.65
CA TRP A 76 -2.14 4.86 -11.56
C TRP A 76 -2.88 4.25 -12.74
N GLY A 77 -4.10 3.83 -12.49
CA GLY A 77 -4.99 3.28 -13.52
C GLY A 77 -6.43 3.33 -13.06
N LYS A 78 -7.29 2.63 -13.80
CA LYS A 78 -8.70 2.54 -13.48
C LYS A 78 -8.96 1.39 -12.53
N ALA A 79 -9.86 1.60 -11.57
CA ALA A 79 -10.31 0.54 -10.68
C ALA A 79 -11.05 -0.53 -11.49
N GLU A 80 -10.81 -1.79 -11.15
CA GLU A 80 -11.44 -2.95 -11.78
C GLU A 80 -12.58 -3.52 -10.95
N GLY A 81 -12.72 -3.06 -9.71
CA GLY A 81 -13.81 -3.48 -8.83
C GLY A 81 -13.69 -4.91 -8.32
N GLN A 82 -12.49 -5.49 -8.33
CA GLN A 82 -12.27 -6.89 -7.98
C GLN A 82 -12.15 -7.15 -6.47
N PHE A 83 -11.88 -6.11 -5.69
CA PHE A 83 -11.55 -6.29 -4.28
C PHE A 83 -12.75 -6.01 -3.40
N ARG A 84 -12.91 -6.84 -2.36
CA ARG A 84 -13.97 -6.67 -1.36
C ARG A 84 -13.47 -6.00 -0.09
N ASP A 85 -12.18 -6.14 0.19
CA ASP A 85 -11.57 -5.68 1.43
C ASP A 85 -10.11 -5.37 1.15
N PHE A 86 -9.36 -5.03 2.19
CA PHE A 86 -7.91 -4.87 2.09
C PHE A 86 -7.23 -6.04 2.81
N GLU A 87 -6.48 -6.82 2.06
CA GLU A 87 -5.86 -8.05 2.55
C GLU A 87 -4.36 -7.91 2.72
N VAL A 88 -3.83 -8.57 3.74
CA VAL A 88 -2.39 -8.80 3.85
C VAL A 88 -2.11 -10.18 3.27
N ARG A 89 -1.23 -10.25 2.28
CA ARG A 89 -0.82 -11.50 1.63
C ARG A 89 0.58 -11.89 2.06
N TYR A 90 0.79 -13.19 2.15
CA TYR A 90 2.07 -13.78 2.58
C TYR A 90 2.74 -14.57 1.47
#